data_74b26643f84bc89673445bed9d7b2f05
#
_entry.id   74b26643f84bc89673445bed9d7b2f05
#
_cell.length_a   1.000
_cell.length_b   1.000
_cell.length_c   1.000
_cell.angle_alpha   90.00
_cell.angle_beta   90.00
_cell.angle_gamma   90.00
#
_symmetry.space_group_name_H-M   'P 1'
#
loop_
_entity.id
_entity.type
_entity.pdbx_description
1 polymer ?
#
loop_
_entity_poly.entity_id
_entity_poly.type
_entity_poly.pdbx_seq_one_letter_code
_entity_poly.pdbx_strand_id
1 'polypeptide(L)'
;MTDTAGLMHILQICDSLFPVGAFTLSNGLETYVQHDIITSPKGLEEYLHSYISVLPYNELGAAAAAYNADEKELCRLDEIYSAVKTPFEIRSGSEKVTRRFFKI
;
A
#
# COMPACT_ATOMS: atom_id res chain seq x y z
N MET A 1 -17.48 18.50 -1.16
CA MET A 1 -16.87 18.92 -2.45
C MET A 1 -15.36 18.89 -2.27
N THR A 2 -14.68 18.11 -3.08
CA THR A 2 -13.22 18.05 -3.00
C THR A 2 -12.68 19.36 -3.59
N ASP A 3 -11.95 20.12 -2.80
CA ASP A 3 -11.27 21.31 -3.26
C ASP A 3 -10.30 20.94 -4.40
N THR A 4 -10.22 21.73 -5.45
CA THR A 4 -9.33 21.48 -6.60
C THR A 4 -7.87 21.34 -6.16
N ALA A 5 -7.43 22.14 -5.19
CA ALA A 5 -6.08 22.04 -4.62
C ALA A 5 -5.87 20.70 -3.91
N GLY A 6 -6.84 20.25 -3.12
CA GLY A 6 -6.81 18.93 -2.48
C GLY A 6 -6.73 17.78 -3.47
N LEU A 7 -7.51 17.85 -4.55
CA LEU A 7 -7.45 16.86 -5.64
C LEU A 7 -6.06 16.83 -6.30
N MET A 8 -5.45 17.98 -6.57
CA MET A 8 -4.11 18.06 -7.15
C MET A 8 -3.05 17.45 -6.23
N HIS A 9 -3.14 17.70 -4.92
CA HIS A 9 -2.24 17.06 -3.95
C HIS A 9 -2.40 15.54 -3.91
N ILE A 10 -3.64 15.02 -3.95
CA ILE A 10 -3.89 13.58 -4.02
C ILE A 10 -3.27 12.98 -5.29
N LEU A 11 -3.49 13.59 -6.44
CA LEU A 11 -2.91 13.14 -7.71
C LEU A 11 -1.38 13.15 -7.67
N GLN A 12 -0.77 14.17 -7.07
CA GLN A 12 0.68 14.27 -6.90
C GLN A 12 1.22 13.13 -6.01
N ILE A 13 0.56 12.87 -4.88
CA ILE A 13 0.98 11.80 -3.94
C ILE A 13 0.82 10.41 -4.57
N CYS A 14 -0.22 10.23 -5.38
CA CYS A 14 -0.51 8.96 -6.06
C CYS A 14 0.30 8.77 -7.35
N ASP A 15 1.08 9.76 -7.79
CA ASP A 15 1.94 9.63 -8.95
C ASP A 15 3.05 8.60 -8.71
N SER A 16 3.31 7.74 -9.69
CA SER A 16 4.35 6.72 -9.61
C SER A 16 5.76 7.28 -9.44
N LEU A 17 5.98 8.53 -9.82
CA LEU A 17 7.25 9.25 -9.68
C LEU A 17 7.38 10.00 -8.35
N PHE A 18 6.36 9.95 -7.49
CA PHE A 18 6.45 10.59 -6.17
C PHE A 18 7.62 9.99 -5.37
N PRO A 19 8.53 10.82 -4.81
CA PRO A 19 9.87 10.38 -4.39
C PRO A 19 9.89 9.63 -3.03
N VAL A 20 8.95 8.74 -2.79
CA VAL A 20 8.91 7.87 -1.58
C VAL A 20 9.44 6.46 -1.84
N GLY A 21 9.72 6.11 -3.12
CA GLY A 21 10.25 4.80 -3.49
C GLY A 21 9.19 3.70 -3.54
N ALA A 22 7.91 4.03 -3.60
CA ALA A 22 6.83 3.05 -3.67
C ALA A 22 6.77 2.33 -5.03
N PHE A 23 7.25 2.96 -6.09
CA PHE A 23 7.27 2.39 -7.45
C PHE A 23 8.04 1.07 -7.55
N THR A 24 9.02 0.84 -6.69
CA THR A 24 9.83 -0.40 -6.68
C THR A 24 9.18 -1.56 -5.93
N LEU A 25 8.00 -1.36 -5.37
CA LEU A 25 7.30 -2.38 -4.58
C LEU A 25 6.21 -3.04 -5.43
N SER A 26 6.39 -4.32 -5.72
CA SER A 26 5.45 -5.12 -6.54
C SER A 26 4.56 -6.07 -5.74
N ASN A 27 4.67 -6.08 -4.41
CA ASN A 27 3.92 -6.99 -3.51
C ASN A 27 4.00 -8.47 -3.91
N GLY A 28 5.16 -8.90 -4.41
CA GLY A 28 5.42 -10.28 -4.81
C GLY A 28 5.13 -10.59 -6.28
N LEU A 29 4.51 -9.68 -7.05
CA LEU A 29 4.17 -9.92 -8.46
C LEU A 29 5.40 -10.30 -9.29
N GLU A 30 6.51 -9.55 -9.16
CA GLU A 30 7.75 -9.85 -9.88
C GLU A 30 8.28 -11.25 -9.56
N THR A 31 8.23 -11.65 -8.29
CA THR A 31 8.65 -12.98 -7.85
C THR A 31 7.79 -14.07 -8.50
N TYR A 32 6.47 -13.89 -8.55
CA TYR A 32 5.58 -14.84 -9.19
C TYR A 32 5.81 -14.96 -10.70
N VAL A 33 6.15 -13.85 -11.37
CA VAL A 33 6.52 -13.86 -12.78
C VAL A 33 7.87 -14.55 -13.00
N GLN A 34 8.87 -14.23 -12.17
CA GLN A 34 10.22 -14.81 -12.27
C GLN A 34 10.25 -16.32 -12.00
N HIS A 35 9.35 -16.82 -11.18
CA HIS A 35 9.22 -18.25 -10.87
C HIS A 35 8.20 -18.98 -11.75
N ASP A 36 7.77 -18.37 -12.87
CA ASP A 36 6.82 -18.94 -13.83
C ASP A 36 5.47 -19.38 -13.20
N ILE A 37 5.08 -18.75 -12.08
CA ILE A 37 3.78 -18.95 -11.45
C ILE A 37 2.69 -18.18 -12.22
N ILE A 38 3.02 -16.98 -12.67
CA ILE A 38 2.17 -16.15 -13.54
C ILE A 38 2.81 -16.10 -14.92
N THR A 39 2.23 -16.82 -15.87
CA THR A 39 2.75 -16.98 -17.25
C THR A 39 1.78 -16.50 -18.32
N SER A 40 0.62 -16.00 -17.94
CA SER A 40 -0.44 -15.61 -18.87
C SER A 40 -1.22 -14.40 -18.37
N PRO A 41 -1.90 -13.68 -19.26
CA PRO A 41 -2.82 -12.60 -18.87
C PRO A 41 -3.91 -13.05 -17.89
N LYS A 42 -4.41 -14.27 -18.05
CA LYS A 42 -5.40 -14.86 -17.13
C LYS A 42 -4.81 -15.06 -15.73
N GLY A 43 -3.58 -15.56 -15.62
CA GLY A 43 -2.90 -15.72 -14.33
C GLY A 43 -2.69 -14.37 -13.63
N LEU A 44 -2.39 -13.32 -14.39
CA LEU A 44 -2.30 -11.96 -13.86
C LEU A 44 -3.66 -11.45 -13.37
N GLU A 45 -4.73 -11.70 -14.13
CA GLU A 45 -6.09 -11.33 -13.72
C GLU A 45 -6.49 -12.01 -12.40
N GLU A 46 -6.22 -13.31 -12.26
CA GLU A 46 -6.48 -14.07 -11.02
C GLU A 46 -5.67 -13.52 -9.83
N TYR A 47 -4.40 -13.18 -10.04
CA TYR A 47 -3.56 -12.52 -9.03
C TYR A 47 -4.16 -11.17 -8.60
N LEU A 48 -4.50 -10.30 -9.54
CA LEU A 48 -5.08 -8.99 -9.26
C LEU A 48 -6.42 -9.08 -8.56
N HIS A 49 -7.28 -10.03 -8.97
CA HIS A 49 -8.56 -10.27 -8.31
C HIS A 49 -8.36 -10.68 -6.84
N SER A 50 -7.43 -11.58 -6.58
CA SER A 50 -7.08 -12.02 -5.23
C SER A 50 -6.50 -10.86 -4.40
N TYR A 51 -5.59 -10.08 -4.97
CA TYR A 51 -4.98 -8.92 -4.31
C TYR A 51 -6.03 -7.87 -3.93
N ILE A 52 -6.90 -7.48 -4.87
CA ILE A 52 -7.96 -6.49 -4.65
C ILE A 52 -8.95 -6.96 -3.59
N SER A 53 -9.27 -8.26 -3.54
CA SER A 53 -10.22 -8.82 -2.58
C SER A 53 -9.77 -8.71 -1.12
N VAL A 54 -8.47 -8.64 -0.86
CA VAL A 54 -7.92 -8.52 0.50
C VAL A 54 -7.61 -7.07 0.91
N LEU A 55 -7.57 -6.12 -0.04
CA LEU A 55 -7.29 -4.70 0.26
C LEU A 55 -8.23 -4.09 1.31
N PRO A 56 -9.55 -4.36 1.34
CA PRO A 56 -10.44 -3.84 2.38
C PRO A 56 -10.07 -4.28 3.79
N TYR A 57 -9.38 -5.41 3.92
CA TYR A 57 -8.95 -5.96 5.21
C TYR A 57 -7.52 -5.55 5.59
N ASN A 58 -6.81 -4.90 4.69
CA ASN A 58 -5.43 -4.43 4.86
C ASN A 58 -5.37 -2.90 4.73
N GLU A 59 -4.71 -2.39 3.70
CA GLU A 59 -4.39 -0.97 3.54
C GLU A 59 -5.63 -0.08 3.51
N LEU A 60 -6.68 -0.46 2.78
CA LEU A 60 -7.90 0.34 2.70
C LEU A 60 -8.67 0.33 4.02
N GLY A 61 -8.73 -0.83 4.70
CA GLY A 61 -9.33 -0.95 6.03
C GLY A 61 -8.58 -0.09 7.05
N ALA A 62 -7.24 -0.09 7.01
CA ALA A 62 -6.40 0.76 7.85
C ALA A 62 -6.70 2.24 7.62
N ALA A 63 -6.71 2.68 6.36
CA ALA A 63 -6.97 4.06 6.00
C ALA A 63 -8.38 4.50 6.45
N ALA A 64 -9.39 3.65 6.26
CA ALA A 64 -10.75 3.94 6.70
C ALA A 64 -10.87 4.05 8.23
N ALA A 65 -10.23 3.15 8.98
CA ALA A 65 -10.21 3.18 10.44
C ALA A 65 -9.44 4.40 10.98
N ALA A 66 -8.35 4.80 10.33
CA ALA A 66 -7.52 5.91 10.74
C ALA A 66 -8.15 7.29 10.47
N TYR A 67 -9.13 7.39 9.57
CA TYR A 67 -9.65 8.67 9.08
C TYR A 67 -10.16 9.61 10.18
N ASN A 68 -10.82 9.08 11.22
CA ASN A 68 -11.31 9.85 12.36
C ASN A 68 -10.66 9.41 13.69
N ALA A 69 -9.55 8.69 13.65
CA ALA A 69 -8.89 8.17 14.82
C ALA A 69 -8.12 9.27 15.56
N ASP A 70 -8.11 9.19 16.89
CA ASP A 70 -7.20 9.98 17.71
C ASP A 70 -5.77 9.39 17.69
N GLU A 71 -4.81 10.09 18.30
CA GLU A 71 -3.41 9.67 18.33
C GLU A 71 -3.23 8.27 18.94
N LYS A 72 -3.93 7.97 20.02
CA LYS A 72 -3.84 6.66 20.69
C LYS A 72 -4.35 5.54 19.79
N GLU A 73 -5.45 5.76 19.11
CA GLU A 73 -6.02 4.79 18.18
C GLU A 73 -5.14 4.64 16.93
N LEU A 74 -4.54 5.72 16.44
CA LEU A 74 -3.55 5.65 15.34
C LEU A 74 -2.36 4.78 15.71
N CYS A 75 -1.79 4.94 16.92
CA CYS A 75 -0.70 4.09 17.40
C CYS A 75 -1.13 2.61 17.47
N ARG A 76 -2.33 2.34 17.98
CA ARG A 76 -2.87 0.98 18.04
C ARG A 76 -3.06 0.36 16.65
N LEU A 77 -3.59 1.12 15.72
CA LEU A 77 -3.75 0.68 14.33
C LEU A 77 -2.40 0.40 13.66
N ASP A 78 -1.40 1.24 13.88
CA ASP A 78 -0.05 1.04 13.34
C ASP A 78 0.57 -0.27 13.85
N GLU A 79 0.44 -0.57 15.15
CA GLU A 79 0.89 -1.84 15.72
C GLU A 79 0.18 -3.05 15.09
N ILE A 80 -1.15 -3.00 14.95
CA ILE A 80 -1.95 -4.07 14.34
C ILE A 80 -1.53 -4.28 12.88
N TYR A 81 -1.46 -3.22 12.09
CA TYR A 81 -1.16 -3.33 10.66
C TYR A 81 0.30 -3.71 10.40
N SER A 82 1.21 -3.30 11.24
CA SER A 82 2.60 -3.77 11.20
C SER A 82 2.69 -5.27 11.49
N ALA A 83 1.92 -5.77 12.46
CA ALA A 83 1.87 -7.19 12.81
C ALA A 83 1.22 -8.05 11.69
N VAL A 84 0.17 -7.54 11.03
CA VAL A 84 -0.52 -8.24 9.93
C VAL A 84 0.36 -8.37 8.68
N LYS A 85 1.28 -7.45 8.46
CA LYS A 85 2.25 -7.54 7.35
C LYS A 85 3.34 -8.57 7.67
N THR A 86 2.99 -9.85 7.59
CA THR A 86 3.86 -10.97 7.95
C THR A 86 5.18 -11.00 7.17
N PRO A 87 5.23 -10.82 5.83
CA PRO A 87 6.50 -10.78 5.10
C PRO A 87 7.34 -9.58 5.52
N PHE A 88 8.59 -9.84 5.90
CA PHE A 88 9.54 -8.82 6.35
C PHE A 88 9.75 -7.73 5.30
N GLU A 89 9.87 -8.11 4.03
CA GLU A 89 10.11 -7.22 2.91
C GLU A 89 8.98 -6.21 2.73
N ILE A 90 7.72 -6.66 2.83
CA ILE A 90 6.53 -5.80 2.70
C ILE A 90 6.46 -4.84 3.89
N ARG A 91 6.69 -5.32 5.10
CA ARG A 91 6.70 -4.50 6.32
C ARG A 91 7.81 -3.45 6.27
N SER A 92 9.04 -3.87 5.99
CA SER A 92 10.20 -2.97 5.86
C SER A 92 10.02 -1.96 4.73
N GLY A 93 9.46 -2.38 3.60
CA GLY A 93 9.12 -1.50 2.47
C GLY A 93 8.12 -0.42 2.87
N SER A 94 7.05 -0.79 3.55
CA SER A 94 6.02 0.13 4.06
C SER A 94 6.61 1.17 5.02
N GLU A 95 7.44 0.74 5.98
CA GLU A 95 8.12 1.65 6.90
C GLU A 95 9.03 2.65 6.18
N LYS A 96 9.80 2.19 5.20
CA LYS A 96 10.70 3.06 4.41
C LYS A 96 9.91 4.10 3.61
N VAL A 97 8.81 3.72 2.97
CA VAL A 97 7.93 4.63 2.23
C VAL A 97 7.36 5.68 3.17
N THR A 98 6.83 5.27 4.32
CA THR A 98 6.27 6.17 5.33
C THR A 98 7.31 7.18 5.83
N ARG A 99 8.50 6.71 6.20
CA ARG A 99 9.58 7.59 6.67
C ARG A 99 10.03 8.60 5.61
N ARG A 100 10.02 8.22 4.33
CA ARG A 100 10.34 9.14 3.23
C ARG A 100 9.23 10.15 3.01
N PHE A 101 7.97 9.70 3.07
CA PHE A 101 6.81 10.58 2.93
C PHE A 101 6.83 11.74 3.94
N PHE A 102 7.15 11.46 5.21
CA PHE A 102 7.23 12.48 6.25
C PHE A 102 8.48 13.39 6.18
N LYS A 103 9.37 13.17 5.22
CA LYS A 103 10.54 14.03 4.99
C LYS A 103 10.34 15.04 3.84
N ILE A 104 9.28 14.90 3.09
CA ILE A 104 8.92 15.78 1.97
C ILE A 104 8.04 16.91 2.48
#